data_9747049f18e3ec75e62f3488bd4b683b
#
_entry.id   9747049f18e3ec75e62f3488bd4b683b
#
_cell.length_a   1.000
_cell.length_b   1.000
_cell.length_c   1.000
_cell.angle_alpha   90.00
_cell.angle_beta   90.00
_cell.angle_gamma   90.00
#
_symmetry.space_group_name_H-M   'P 1'
#
loop_
_entity.id
_entity.type
_entity.pdbx_description
1 polymer ?
#
loop_
_entity_poly.entity_id
_entity_poly.type
_entity_poly.pdbx_seq_one_letter_code
_entity_poly.pdbx_strand_id
1 'polypeptide(L)'
;MLRVLSPVAGHSLAVRDIPDPVFAKGLVGPGVAIRPRDGTQTAVAPISGTLAKLHPHAFVVVDEEGHAVLVHLGVDTVHMQGEGFHLLAHERDHVHAGDEVVSWDPAYVERTGRSTVCAVVVLDCDPVTVDRRAVGVDVDTQELLFEVDC
;
A
#
# COMPACT_ATOMS: atom_id res chain seq x y z
N MET A 1 -7.05 -17.54 -5.39
CA MET A 1 -7.44 -16.26 -4.74
C MET A 1 -6.23 -15.58 -4.12
N LEU A 2 -6.00 -14.32 -4.47
CA LEU A 2 -4.88 -13.55 -3.93
C LEU A 2 -5.24 -13.01 -2.55
N ARG A 3 -4.39 -13.27 -1.56
CA ARG A 3 -4.53 -12.74 -0.20
C ARG A 3 -3.53 -11.60 -0.02
N VAL A 4 -4.04 -10.40 0.23
CA VAL A 4 -3.23 -9.21 0.41
C VAL A 4 -3.19 -8.85 1.90
N LEU A 5 -1.98 -8.83 2.46
CA LEU A 5 -1.77 -8.49 3.87
C LEU A 5 -1.50 -7.00 4.00
N SER A 6 -1.82 -6.46 5.17
CA SER A 6 -1.62 -5.03 5.39
C SER A 6 -0.13 -4.66 5.42
N PRO A 7 0.31 -3.71 4.57
CA PRO A 7 1.70 -3.28 4.56
C PRO A 7 2.03 -2.25 5.64
N VAL A 8 1.01 -1.61 6.23
CA VAL A 8 1.19 -0.59 7.28
C VAL A 8 0.17 -0.81 8.40
N ALA A 9 0.48 -0.30 9.58
CA ALA A 9 -0.44 -0.33 10.71
C ALA A 9 -1.29 0.95 10.71
N GLY A 10 -2.59 0.81 10.93
CA GLY A 10 -3.49 1.96 10.99
C GLY A 10 -4.94 1.56 10.92
N HIS A 11 -5.77 2.52 10.53
CA HIS A 11 -7.22 2.33 10.40
C HIS A 11 -7.59 2.20 8.92
N SER A 12 -8.25 1.09 8.57
CA SER A 12 -8.61 0.80 7.18
C SER A 12 -9.82 1.63 6.73
N LEU A 13 -9.78 2.04 5.46
CA LEU A 13 -10.80 2.86 4.80
C LEU A 13 -11.13 2.26 3.44
N ALA A 14 -12.30 2.59 2.92
CA ALA A 14 -12.63 2.24 1.54
C ALA A 14 -11.77 3.06 0.57
N VAL A 15 -11.45 2.48 -0.58
CA VAL A 15 -10.68 3.17 -1.64
C VAL A 15 -11.33 4.49 -2.06
N ARG A 16 -12.67 4.55 -2.08
CA ARG A 16 -13.41 5.79 -2.44
C ARG A 16 -13.14 6.95 -1.49
N ASP A 17 -12.61 6.67 -0.29
CA ASP A 17 -12.31 7.70 0.72
C ASP A 17 -10.89 8.26 0.60
N ILE A 18 -10.09 7.78 -0.35
CA ILE A 18 -8.77 8.32 -0.63
C ILE A 18 -8.95 9.72 -1.26
N PRO A 19 -8.29 10.77 -0.73
CA PRO A 19 -8.39 12.12 -1.31
C PRO A 19 -7.57 12.28 -2.58
N ASP A 20 -7.77 11.39 -3.54
CA ASP A 20 -7.16 11.38 -4.87
C ASP A 20 -8.18 10.73 -5.81
N PRO A 21 -8.68 11.47 -6.83
CA PRO A 21 -9.74 10.95 -7.69
C PRO A 21 -9.34 9.70 -8.48
N VAL A 22 -8.09 9.52 -8.83
CA VAL A 22 -7.63 8.35 -9.58
C VAL A 22 -7.80 7.08 -8.75
N PHE A 23 -7.42 7.12 -7.46
CA PHE A 23 -7.63 6.00 -6.55
C PHE A 23 -9.11 5.87 -6.14
N ALA A 24 -9.74 6.99 -5.77
CA ALA A 24 -11.10 6.99 -5.23
C ALA A 24 -12.12 6.41 -6.23
N LYS A 25 -11.92 6.63 -7.52
CA LYS A 25 -12.79 6.12 -8.58
C LYS A 25 -12.48 4.68 -8.98
N GLY A 26 -11.47 4.04 -8.35
CA GLY A 26 -11.07 2.68 -8.68
C GLY A 26 -10.32 2.54 -9.99
N LEU A 27 -9.81 3.64 -10.55
CA LEU A 27 -9.13 3.63 -11.85
C LEU A 27 -7.77 2.93 -11.81
N VAL A 28 -7.15 2.83 -10.63
CA VAL A 28 -5.87 2.12 -10.46
C VAL A 28 -6.10 0.63 -10.25
N GLY A 29 -7.12 0.27 -9.50
CA GLY A 29 -7.47 -1.11 -9.21
C GLY A 29 -8.26 -1.24 -7.90
N PRO A 30 -8.79 -2.44 -7.61
CA PRO A 30 -9.50 -2.70 -6.38
C PRO A 30 -8.54 -2.81 -5.20
N GLY A 31 -9.00 -2.47 -4.01
CA GLY A 31 -8.20 -2.58 -2.82
C GLY A 31 -8.82 -1.91 -1.60
N VAL A 32 -7.94 -1.52 -0.69
CA VAL A 32 -8.28 -0.89 0.59
C VAL A 32 -7.31 0.24 0.85
N ALA A 33 -7.77 1.28 1.51
CA ALA A 33 -6.93 2.38 1.98
C ALA A 33 -6.64 2.22 3.47
N ILE A 34 -5.56 2.82 3.96
CA ILE A 34 -5.21 2.80 5.37
C ILE A 34 -4.76 4.20 5.79
N ARG A 35 -5.38 4.71 6.85
CA ARG A 35 -4.87 5.88 7.55
C ARG A 35 -3.82 5.39 8.53
N PRO A 36 -2.53 5.70 8.33
CA PRO A 36 -1.47 5.14 9.16
C PRO A 36 -1.58 5.59 10.61
N ARG A 37 -1.17 4.71 11.52
CA ARG A 37 -1.02 5.01 12.95
C ARG A 37 0.06 6.08 13.12
N ASP A 38 -0.05 6.87 14.18
CA ASP A 38 0.96 7.88 14.51
C ASP A 38 2.33 7.24 14.76
N GLY A 39 3.38 8.02 14.50
CA GLY A 39 4.77 7.60 14.69
C GLY A 39 5.40 7.04 13.43
N THR A 40 6.73 6.94 13.47
CA THR A 40 7.50 6.34 12.37
C THR A 40 7.04 4.90 12.15
N GLN A 41 6.87 4.53 10.90
CA GLN A 41 6.41 3.18 10.54
C GLN A 41 7.34 2.55 9.51
N THR A 42 7.30 1.22 9.47
CA THR A 42 7.94 0.45 8.42
C THR A 42 6.85 -0.17 7.56
N ALA A 43 6.83 0.18 6.27
CA ALA A 43 5.95 -0.46 5.31
C ALA A 43 6.58 -1.78 4.87
N VAL A 44 5.77 -2.85 4.87
CA VAL A 44 6.22 -4.21 4.55
C VAL A 44 5.55 -4.71 3.27
N ALA A 45 6.12 -5.75 2.67
CA ALA A 45 5.55 -6.34 1.47
C ALA A 45 4.17 -6.95 1.77
N PRO A 46 3.14 -6.62 0.98
CA PRO A 46 1.78 -7.12 1.18
C PRO A 46 1.57 -8.54 0.64
N ILE A 47 2.42 -8.98 -0.27
CA ILE A 47 2.44 -10.31 -0.84
C ILE A 47 3.89 -10.73 -1.05
N SER A 48 4.12 -12.03 -1.19
CA SER A 48 5.43 -12.55 -1.59
C SER A 48 5.61 -12.42 -3.10
N GLY A 49 6.80 -12.09 -3.56
CA GLY A 49 7.10 -11.97 -4.97
C GLY A 49 8.34 -11.12 -5.23
N THR A 50 8.38 -10.51 -6.41
CA THR A 50 9.47 -9.63 -6.81
C THR A 50 9.08 -8.18 -6.62
N LEU A 51 9.96 -7.40 -6.03
CA LEU A 51 9.79 -5.96 -5.87
C LEU A 51 10.06 -5.29 -7.23
N ALA A 52 9.02 -5.24 -8.07
CA ALA A 52 9.13 -4.86 -9.48
C ALA A 52 9.39 -3.35 -9.65
N LYS A 53 8.87 -2.53 -8.75
CA LYS A 53 9.09 -1.09 -8.71
C LYS A 53 9.33 -0.67 -7.28
N LEU A 54 10.28 0.21 -7.07
CA LEU A 54 10.59 0.75 -5.74
C LEU A 54 10.94 2.23 -5.84
N HIS A 55 10.05 3.04 -5.29
CA HIS A 55 10.28 4.47 -5.06
C HIS A 55 10.16 4.71 -3.56
N PRO A 56 10.73 5.80 -3.02
CA PRO A 56 10.59 6.07 -1.58
C PRO A 56 9.14 6.11 -1.09
N HIS A 57 8.22 6.61 -1.92
CA HIS A 57 6.82 6.83 -1.56
C HIS A 57 5.87 5.72 -2.02
N ALA A 58 6.32 4.79 -2.86
CA ALA A 58 5.44 3.77 -3.43
C ALA A 58 6.24 2.59 -3.98
N PHE A 59 5.66 1.39 -3.90
CA PHE A 59 6.30 0.20 -4.47
C PHE A 59 5.25 -0.79 -4.99
N VAL A 60 5.72 -1.68 -5.88
CA VAL A 60 4.89 -2.73 -6.48
C VAL A 60 5.57 -4.07 -6.28
N VAL A 61 4.82 -5.04 -5.73
CA VAL A 61 5.27 -6.44 -5.62
C VAL A 61 4.47 -7.26 -6.61
N VAL A 62 5.15 -8.08 -7.41
CA VAL A 62 4.53 -8.97 -8.40
C VAL A 62 4.79 -10.41 -8.00
N ASP A 63 3.73 -11.21 -7.83
CA ASP A 63 3.87 -12.63 -7.47
C ASP A 63 4.17 -13.50 -8.69
N GLU A 64 4.34 -14.81 -8.46
CA GLU A 64 4.67 -15.77 -9.53
C GLU A 64 3.55 -15.93 -10.56
N GLU A 65 2.32 -15.61 -10.19
CA GLU A 65 1.17 -15.69 -11.09
C GLU A 65 0.93 -14.40 -11.88
N GLY A 66 1.73 -13.37 -11.62
CA GLY A 66 1.63 -12.09 -12.31
C GLY A 66 0.71 -11.08 -11.64
N HIS A 67 0.19 -11.36 -10.43
CA HIS A 67 -0.58 -10.37 -9.67
C HIS A 67 0.36 -9.26 -9.19
N ALA A 68 -0.02 -8.02 -9.43
CA ALA A 68 0.77 -6.85 -9.04
C ALA A 68 0.02 -6.04 -7.99
N VAL A 69 0.62 -5.88 -6.82
CA VAL A 69 0.04 -5.08 -5.73
C VAL A 69 0.85 -3.81 -5.56
N LEU A 70 0.16 -2.68 -5.68
CA LEU A 70 0.73 -1.35 -5.46
C LEU A 70 0.46 -0.92 -4.01
N VAL A 71 1.51 -0.47 -3.34
CA VAL A 71 1.42 0.22 -2.04
C VAL A 71 1.88 1.66 -2.26
N HIS A 72 1.00 2.62 -2.03
CA HIS A 72 1.30 4.05 -2.18
C HIS A 72 1.20 4.72 -0.82
N LEU A 73 2.30 5.26 -0.32
CA LEU A 73 2.42 5.84 1.01
C LEU A 73 2.09 7.34 0.95
N GLY A 74 0.87 7.69 1.35
CA GLY A 74 0.36 9.06 1.28
C GLY A 74 -0.13 9.46 -0.10
N VAL A 75 -0.66 10.67 -0.22
CA VAL A 75 -1.18 11.24 -1.47
C VAL A 75 -0.25 12.36 -1.93
N ASP A 76 0.10 12.36 -3.22
CA ASP A 76 1.00 13.35 -3.84
C ASP A 76 2.41 13.36 -3.24
N THR A 77 2.78 12.29 -2.56
CA THR A 77 4.09 12.17 -1.89
C THR A 77 5.27 12.01 -2.87
N VAL A 78 4.99 11.75 -4.13
CA VAL A 78 6.02 11.77 -5.20
C VAL A 78 6.75 13.12 -5.24
N HIS A 79 6.05 14.20 -4.93
CA HIS A 79 6.62 15.56 -4.95
C HIS A 79 7.53 15.86 -3.75
N MET A 80 7.61 14.96 -2.78
CA MET A 80 8.50 15.11 -1.62
C MET A 80 9.95 14.69 -1.93
N GLN A 81 10.19 14.11 -3.10
CA GLN A 81 11.52 13.71 -3.56
C GLN A 81 12.26 12.80 -2.57
N GLY A 82 11.52 11.92 -1.89
CA GLY A 82 12.08 10.95 -0.94
C GLY A 82 12.27 11.46 0.49
N GLU A 83 12.03 12.74 0.76
CA GLU A 83 12.18 13.26 2.12
C GLU A 83 11.13 12.63 3.05
N GLY A 84 11.58 12.15 4.21
CA GLY A 84 10.73 11.46 5.17
C GLY A 84 10.58 9.96 4.90
N PHE A 85 11.25 9.43 3.90
CA PHE A 85 11.23 8.01 3.53
C PHE A 85 12.64 7.45 3.46
N HIS A 86 12.79 6.18 3.89
CA HIS A 86 14.04 5.43 3.86
C HIS A 86 13.84 4.07 3.23
N LEU A 87 14.52 3.81 2.11
CA LEU A 87 14.46 2.50 1.47
C LEU A 87 15.21 1.45 2.30
N LEU A 88 14.56 0.30 2.56
CA LEU A 88 15.13 -0.83 3.30
C LEU A 88 15.36 -2.05 2.39
N ALA A 89 15.01 -1.93 1.11
CA ALA A 89 15.15 -2.98 0.12
C ALA A 89 15.65 -2.36 -1.19
N HIS A 90 15.88 -3.20 -2.18
CA HIS A 90 16.33 -2.79 -3.51
C HIS A 90 15.32 -3.24 -4.56
N GLU A 91 15.17 -2.44 -5.61
CA GLU A 91 14.32 -2.82 -6.74
C GLU A 91 14.81 -4.15 -7.33
N ARG A 92 13.86 -5.02 -7.65
CA ARG A 92 14.04 -6.39 -8.14
C ARG A 92 14.40 -7.42 -7.07
N ASP A 93 14.51 -7.03 -5.80
CA ASP A 93 14.66 -8.00 -4.72
C ASP A 93 13.47 -8.97 -4.71
N HIS A 94 13.75 -10.22 -4.37
CA HIS A 94 12.71 -11.19 -4.05
C HIS A 94 12.34 -11.02 -2.58
N VAL A 95 11.04 -10.80 -2.31
CA VAL A 95 10.56 -10.52 -0.95
C VAL A 95 9.49 -11.53 -0.55
N HIS A 96 9.39 -11.79 0.76
CA HIS A 96 8.27 -12.50 1.36
C HIS A 96 7.29 -11.50 1.93
N ALA A 97 6.02 -11.86 1.96
CA ALA A 97 5.01 -11.03 2.64
C ALA A 97 5.48 -10.73 4.06
N GLY A 98 5.49 -9.47 4.44
CA GLY A 98 5.99 -9.03 5.74
C GLY A 98 7.43 -8.53 5.75
N ASP A 99 8.20 -8.73 4.69
CA ASP A 99 9.56 -8.19 4.60
C ASP A 99 9.53 -6.66 4.56
N GLU A 100 10.48 -6.03 5.25
CA GLU A 100 10.57 -4.58 5.33
C GLU A 100 11.00 -3.97 3.99
N VAL A 101 10.30 -2.93 3.54
CA VAL A 101 10.55 -2.28 2.27
C VAL A 101 10.93 -0.82 2.43
N VAL A 102 10.13 -0.04 3.17
CA VAL A 102 10.35 1.40 3.36
C VAL A 102 10.05 1.78 4.80
N SER A 103 10.97 2.50 5.45
CA SER A 103 10.67 3.17 6.72
C SER A 103 10.24 4.60 6.42
N TRP A 104 9.20 5.11 7.07
CA TRP A 104 8.70 6.45 6.80
C TRP A 104 8.04 7.08 8.02
N ASP A 105 7.95 8.41 7.99
CA ASP A 105 7.36 9.22 9.05
C ASP A 105 6.08 9.89 8.55
N PRO A 106 4.90 9.35 8.86
CA PRO A 106 3.63 9.98 8.48
C PRO A 106 3.49 11.43 8.97
N ALA A 107 4.02 11.74 10.16
CA ALA A 107 3.95 13.11 10.68
C ALA A 107 4.71 14.10 9.79
N TYR A 108 5.83 13.68 9.21
CA TYR A 108 6.56 14.51 8.25
C TYR A 108 5.72 14.80 7.00
N VAL A 109 5.06 13.77 6.46
CA VAL A 109 4.15 13.92 5.31
C VAL A 109 3.05 14.92 5.62
N GLU A 110 2.42 14.79 6.80
CA GLU A 110 1.33 15.65 7.23
C GLU A 110 1.79 17.11 7.36
N ARG A 111 3.00 17.34 7.89
CA ARG A 111 3.57 18.69 8.00
C ARG A 111 3.76 19.38 6.66
N THR A 112 3.90 18.64 5.56
CA THR A 112 3.99 19.20 4.21
C THR A 112 2.62 19.58 3.63
N GLY A 113 1.53 19.33 4.36
CA GLY A 113 0.17 19.57 3.91
C GLY A 113 -0.43 18.46 3.07
N ARG A 114 0.22 17.30 2.99
CA ARG A 114 -0.26 16.16 2.22
C ARG A 114 -0.98 15.16 3.11
N SER A 115 -1.92 14.41 2.52
CA SER A 115 -2.59 13.32 3.21
C SER A 115 -1.64 12.14 3.41
N THR A 116 -1.72 11.50 4.58
CA THR A 116 -0.95 10.30 4.91
C THR A 116 -1.65 9.02 4.49
N VAL A 117 -2.88 9.10 3.99
CA VAL A 117 -3.66 7.92 3.60
C VAL A 117 -2.89 7.10 2.57
N CYS A 118 -2.74 5.81 2.85
CA CYS A 118 -2.03 4.86 2.00
C CYS A 118 -3.04 4.09 1.15
N ALA A 119 -2.69 3.85 -0.12
CA ALA A 119 -3.48 2.99 -1.01
C ALA A 119 -2.81 1.63 -1.15
N VAL A 120 -3.60 0.55 -1.02
CA VAL A 120 -3.15 -0.82 -1.27
C VAL A 120 -4.10 -1.41 -2.30
N VAL A 121 -3.65 -1.51 -3.55
CA VAL A 121 -4.52 -1.89 -4.66
C VAL A 121 -3.86 -2.94 -5.55
N VAL A 122 -4.68 -3.77 -6.21
CA VAL A 122 -4.21 -4.74 -7.19
C VAL A 122 -4.36 -4.13 -8.57
N LEU A 123 -3.24 -4.04 -9.30
CA LEU A 123 -3.22 -3.47 -10.65
C LEU A 123 -3.83 -4.47 -11.66
N ASP A 124 -4.46 -3.93 -12.70
CA ASP A 124 -5.03 -4.72 -13.79
C ASP A 124 -6.00 -5.82 -13.32
N CYS A 125 -6.75 -5.55 -12.27
CA CYS A 125 -7.71 -6.48 -11.68
C CYS A 125 -9.12 -5.89 -11.74
N ASP A 126 -10.11 -6.73 -12.08
CA ASP A 126 -11.51 -6.30 -12.13
C ASP A 126 -12.03 -6.05 -10.70
N PRO A 127 -12.50 -4.83 -10.37
CA PRO A 127 -12.94 -4.50 -9.01
C PRO A 127 -14.13 -5.31 -8.51
N VAL A 128 -14.90 -5.98 -9.38
CA VAL A 128 -16.06 -6.79 -8.95
C VAL A 128 -15.65 -8.12 -8.31
N THR A 129 -14.40 -8.51 -8.43
CA THR A 129 -13.92 -9.80 -7.91
C THR A 129 -13.32 -9.73 -6.50
N VAL A 130 -13.47 -8.61 -5.81
CA VAL A 130 -12.97 -8.47 -4.44
C VAL A 130 -13.94 -9.12 -3.47
N ASP A 131 -13.52 -10.23 -2.84
CA ASP A 131 -14.40 -11.05 -2.02
C ASP A 131 -14.44 -10.65 -0.55
N ARG A 132 -13.37 -10.10 -0.02
CA ARG A 132 -13.29 -9.73 1.38
C ARG A 132 -12.45 -8.47 1.54
N ARG A 133 -12.93 -7.53 2.37
CA ARG A 133 -12.22 -6.29 2.68
C ARG A 133 -12.33 -5.98 4.16
N ALA A 134 -11.19 -5.72 4.80
CA ALA A 134 -11.15 -5.18 6.15
C ALA A 134 -11.27 -3.65 6.04
N VAL A 135 -12.49 -3.12 6.12
CA VAL A 135 -12.76 -1.67 6.01
C VAL A 135 -13.40 -1.18 7.31
N GLY A 136 -12.93 -0.04 7.80
CA GLY A 136 -13.44 0.57 9.03
C GLY A 136 -12.93 -0.10 10.30
N VAL A 137 -11.79 -0.78 10.25
CA VAL A 137 -11.19 -1.48 11.37
C VAL A 137 -9.71 -1.14 11.50
N ASP A 138 -9.17 -1.32 12.70
CA ASP A 138 -7.73 -1.19 12.93
C ASP A 138 -7.03 -2.44 12.42
N VAL A 139 -5.90 -2.25 11.74
CA VAL A 139 -5.08 -3.34 11.23
C VAL A 139 -3.62 -3.12 11.59
N ASP A 140 -2.92 -4.22 11.84
CA ASP A 140 -1.47 -4.23 11.96
C ASP A 140 -0.84 -4.77 10.67
N THR A 141 0.47 -4.56 10.53
CA THR A 141 1.22 -5.16 9.43
C THR A 141 1.03 -6.68 9.45
N GLN A 142 0.94 -7.28 8.26
CA GLN A 142 0.78 -8.72 8.04
C GLN A 142 -0.60 -9.28 8.38
N GLU A 143 -1.53 -8.47 8.89
CA GLU A 143 -2.91 -8.91 9.01
C GLU A 143 -3.57 -8.93 7.63
N LEU A 144 -4.53 -9.85 7.44
CA LEU A 144 -5.26 -9.92 6.17
C LEU A 144 -6.05 -8.62 5.94
N LEU A 145 -5.77 -7.95 4.83
CA LEU A 145 -6.43 -6.71 4.46
C LEU A 145 -7.59 -6.96 3.49
N PHE A 146 -7.36 -7.76 2.45
CA PHE A 146 -8.43 -8.18 1.54
C PHE A 146 -8.02 -9.42 0.74
N GLU A 147 -9.03 -10.06 0.15
CA GLU A 147 -8.84 -11.17 -0.77
C GLU A 147 -9.51 -10.82 -2.10
N VAL A 148 -8.85 -11.16 -3.20
CA VAL A 148 -9.33 -10.84 -4.54
C VAL A 148 -9.03 -12.00 -5.48
N ASP A 149 -9.95 -12.22 -6.41
CA ASP A 149 -9.79 -13.21 -7.48
C ASP A 149 -9.76 -12.44 -8.81
N CYS A 150 -8.58 -12.37 -9.40
CA CYS A 150 -8.35 -11.60 -10.64
C CYS A 150 -8.27 -12.50 -11.87
#